data_5b5a1534261299c5373ed353dd99f582
#
_entry.id   5b5a1534261299c5373ed353dd99f582
#
_cell.length_a   1.000
_cell.length_b   1.000
_cell.length_c   1.000
_cell.angle_alpha   90.00
_cell.angle_beta   90.00
_cell.angle_gamma   90.00
#
_symmetry.space_group_name_H-M   'P 1'
#
loop_
_entity.id
_entity.type
_entity.pdbx_description
1 polymer ?
#
loop_
_entity_poly.entity_id
_entity_poly.type
_entity_poly.pdbx_seq_one_letter_code
_entity_poly.pdbx_strand_id
1 'polypeptide(L)'
;MSRRLVWLGAMLTLVGWSATEATAQASQPIYLQYDGFVKNKDGTYTLSFGYFNLNHVDVRVQPGPDNAFLPAPGDRNQPILFLKGRHRFACSIVVPGDFGGQLQWIVRVAGKTFSTTAKILDPLYELELNSEKRATSGLDLAKAPKGVCVNRAPSIQVINPQADVNAGADTLAATSFATRLDQEVSLNGSVEDDGLPRESSLAISWKQLSGPGTVTFSEPSRPVTRARFSVAGVYELELSATDTEHTNAVKIKVTVNAPDEKK
;
A
#
# COMPACT_ATOMS: atom_id res chain seq x y z
N MET A 1 83.92 8.03 12.52
CA MET A 1 83.01 8.65 11.57
C MET A 1 81.70 7.83 11.51
N SER A 2 80.70 8.28 12.23
CA SER A 2 79.40 7.57 12.40
C SER A 2 78.32 8.29 11.58
N ARG A 3 77.78 7.65 10.53
CA ARG A 3 76.67 8.19 9.74
C ARG A 3 75.36 7.79 10.42
N ARG A 4 74.59 8.81 10.88
CA ARG A 4 73.23 8.62 11.34
C ARG A 4 72.25 8.64 10.13
N LEU A 5 71.51 7.53 9.92
CA LEU A 5 70.41 7.44 8.98
C LEU A 5 69.17 8.06 9.61
N VAL A 6 68.61 9.10 9.00
CA VAL A 6 67.31 9.70 9.39
C VAL A 6 66.21 9.04 8.56
N TRP A 7 65.30 8.33 9.20
CA TRP A 7 64.09 7.83 8.56
C TRP A 7 63.03 8.91 8.60
N LEU A 8 62.62 9.38 7.41
CA LEU A 8 61.41 10.20 7.24
C LEU A 8 60.22 9.27 7.10
N GLY A 9 59.37 9.20 8.13
CA GLY A 9 58.09 8.54 8.05
C GLY A 9 57.05 9.42 7.33
N ALA A 10 56.63 8.99 6.17
CA ALA A 10 55.50 9.60 5.46
C ALA A 10 54.14 9.17 6.11
N MET A 11 53.51 10.13 6.76
CA MET A 11 52.16 9.94 7.36
C MET A 11 51.12 10.09 6.22
N LEU A 12 50.56 8.96 5.73
CA LEU A 12 49.42 8.99 4.82
C LEU A 12 48.16 9.31 5.61
N THR A 13 47.64 10.53 5.48
CA THR A 13 46.31 10.88 5.96
C THR A 13 45.27 10.34 4.97
N LEU A 14 44.56 9.29 5.38
CA LEU A 14 43.33 8.82 4.71
C LEU A 14 42.23 9.85 4.95
N VAL A 15 41.94 10.68 3.95
CA VAL A 15 40.74 11.49 3.92
C VAL A 15 39.57 10.57 3.59
N GLY A 16 38.85 10.14 4.61
CA GLY A 16 37.57 9.43 4.43
C GLY A 16 36.55 10.36 3.78
N TRP A 17 36.20 10.08 2.54
CA TRP A 17 35.01 10.66 1.93
C TRP A 17 33.78 10.02 2.58
N SER A 18 33.16 10.74 3.51
CA SER A 18 31.79 10.44 3.92
C SER A 18 30.88 10.80 2.75
N ALA A 19 30.42 9.81 2.00
CA ALA A 19 29.32 9.98 1.07
C ALA A 19 28.07 10.34 1.91
N THR A 20 27.72 11.62 1.99
CA THR A 20 26.39 12.05 2.42
C THR A 20 25.42 11.54 1.36
N GLU A 21 24.63 10.52 1.70
CA GLU A 21 23.46 10.15 0.91
C GLU A 21 22.58 11.40 0.83
N ALA A 22 22.52 12.01 -0.35
CA ALA A 22 21.58 13.08 -0.63
C ALA A 22 20.19 12.46 -0.60
N THR A 23 19.49 12.61 0.51
CA THR A 23 18.06 12.27 0.60
C THR A 23 17.35 13.11 -0.46
N ALA A 24 16.77 12.45 -1.46
CA ALA A 24 16.01 13.11 -2.51
C ALA A 24 14.89 13.94 -1.84
N GLN A 25 15.05 15.27 -1.85
CA GLN A 25 14.10 16.18 -1.23
C GLN A 25 12.84 16.23 -2.10
N ALA A 26 11.67 16.16 -1.47
CA ALA A 26 10.40 16.33 -2.13
C ALA A 26 10.35 17.70 -2.83
N SER A 27 10.20 17.71 -4.15
CA SER A 27 10.14 18.91 -4.99
C SER A 27 8.81 19.08 -5.70
N GLN A 28 8.03 17.99 -5.79
CA GLN A 28 6.74 17.94 -6.46
C GLN A 28 5.60 17.97 -5.45
N PRO A 29 4.40 18.39 -5.87
CA PRO A 29 3.22 18.43 -5.01
C PRO A 29 2.75 17.05 -4.57
N ILE A 30 2.06 17.04 -3.42
CA ILE A 30 1.15 15.97 -3.02
C ILE A 30 -0.26 16.54 -3.08
N TYR A 31 -1.03 16.12 -4.08
CA TYR A 31 -2.43 16.53 -4.20
C TYR A 31 -3.30 15.68 -3.30
N LEU A 32 -4.03 16.32 -2.40
CA LEU A 32 -5.05 15.66 -1.60
C LEU A 32 -6.34 15.54 -2.38
N GLN A 33 -7.08 14.47 -2.14
CA GLN A 33 -8.35 14.17 -2.78
C GLN A 33 -9.38 13.77 -1.74
N TYR A 34 -10.61 14.28 -1.85
CA TYR A 34 -11.75 13.70 -1.19
C TYR A 34 -12.30 12.60 -2.09
N ASP A 35 -12.18 11.34 -1.65
CA ASP A 35 -12.61 10.18 -2.44
C ASP A 35 -14.11 9.98 -2.42
N GLY A 36 -14.77 10.45 -1.34
CA GLY A 36 -16.22 10.36 -1.18
C GLY A 36 -16.65 9.90 0.22
N PHE A 37 -17.93 9.55 0.35
CA PHE A 37 -18.50 9.07 1.60
C PHE A 37 -19.39 7.85 1.41
N VAL A 38 -19.59 7.14 2.51
CA VAL A 38 -20.50 6.01 2.64
C VAL A 38 -21.51 6.32 3.74
N LYS A 39 -22.79 6.04 3.49
CA LYS A 39 -23.84 6.02 4.52
C LYS A 39 -23.82 4.65 5.21
N ASN A 40 -23.39 4.62 6.45
CA ASN A 40 -23.31 3.38 7.21
C ASN A 40 -24.68 2.93 7.71
N LYS A 41 -24.86 1.62 7.89
CA LYS A 41 -26.12 1.04 8.37
C LYS A 41 -26.50 1.47 9.80
N ASP A 42 -25.54 1.91 10.61
CA ASP A 42 -25.74 2.43 11.97
C ASP A 42 -26.11 3.92 12.01
N GLY A 43 -26.32 4.53 10.84
CA GLY A 43 -26.66 5.95 10.70
C GLY A 43 -25.47 6.90 10.75
N THR A 44 -24.24 6.41 10.84
CA THR A 44 -23.02 7.21 10.73
C THR A 44 -22.61 7.39 9.27
N TYR A 45 -21.61 8.23 9.01
CA TYR A 45 -20.97 8.35 7.70
C TYR A 45 -19.49 7.97 7.81
N THR A 46 -18.96 7.28 6.79
CA THR A 46 -17.53 7.11 6.59
C THR A 46 -17.07 8.07 5.49
N LEU A 47 -16.23 9.02 5.86
CA LEU A 47 -15.61 9.99 4.94
C LEU A 47 -14.25 9.46 4.53
N SER A 48 -13.95 9.42 3.23
CA SER A 48 -12.69 8.87 2.73
C SER A 48 -11.88 9.91 1.97
N PHE A 49 -10.59 9.96 2.28
CA PHE A 49 -9.61 10.84 1.67
C PHE A 49 -8.47 10.02 1.09
N GLY A 50 -7.96 10.49 -0.04
CA GLY A 50 -6.79 9.93 -0.70
C GLY A 50 -5.80 11.03 -1.07
N TYR A 51 -4.74 10.62 -1.76
CA TYR A 51 -3.72 11.56 -2.25
C TYR A 51 -3.08 11.07 -3.55
N PHE A 52 -2.39 11.99 -4.21
CA PHE A 52 -1.50 11.70 -5.33
C PHE A 52 -0.15 12.39 -5.09
N ASN A 53 0.86 11.60 -4.74
CA ASN A 53 2.23 12.04 -4.59
C ASN A 53 2.93 12.01 -5.95
N LEU A 54 3.26 13.17 -6.50
CA LEU A 54 3.97 13.31 -7.79
C LEU A 54 5.49 13.18 -7.67
N ASN A 55 6.02 13.03 -6.46
CA ASN A 55 7.44 12.80 -6.29
C ASN A 55 7.83 11.39 -6.74
N HIS A 56 9.06 11.22 -7.17
CA HIS A 56 9.62 9.90 -7.52
C HIS A 56 10.00 9.07 -6.29
N VAL A 57 9.85 9.66 -5.09
CA VAL A 57 10.15 9.06 -3.79
C VAL A 57 8.94 9.19 -2.87
N ASP A 58 8.91 8.35 -1.85
CA ASP A 58 7.97 8.48 -0.75
C ASP A 58 8.32 9.73 0.08
N VAL A 59 7.30 10.44 0.57
CA VAL A 59 7.46 11.70 1.30
C VAL A 59 6.86 11.55 2.68
N ARG A 60 7.64 11.92 3.70
CA ARG A 60 7.18 11.92 5.09
C ARG A 60 6.83 13.35 5.51
N VAL A 61 5.59 13.54 6.03
CA VAL A 61 5.10 14.81 6.58
C VAL A 61 4.46 14.55 7.93
N GLN A 62 5.10 14.98 8.99
CA GLN A 62 4.63 14.77 10.37
C GLN A 62 3.34 15.56 10.65
N PRO A 63 2.49 15.10 11.60
CA PRO A 63 1.35 15.87 12.07
C PRO A 63 1.78 17.23 12.62
N GLY A 64 1.00 18.25 12.34
CA GLY A 64 1.30 19.63 12.73
C GLY A 64 0.85 20.60 11.64
N PRO A 65 1.46 21.79 11.54
CA PRO A 65 1.03 22.80 10.56
C PRO A 65 1.16 22.32 9.11
N ASP A 66 2.00 21.33 8.84
CA ASP A 66 2.27 20.81 7.49
C ASP A 66 1.47 19.54 7.13
N ASN A 67 0.79 18.92 8.09
CA ASN A 67 -0.12 17.81 7.88
C ASN A 67 -1.23 17.85 8.94
N ALA A 68 -2.34 18.47 8.62
CA ALA A 68 -3.40 18.72 9.58
C ALA A 68 -4.79 18.64 8.98
N PHE A 69 -5.76 18.35 9.84
CA PHE A 69 -7.18 18.55 9.56
C PHE A 69 -7.68 19.85 10.18
N LEU A 70 -8.71 20.45 9.56
CA LEU A 70 -9.50 21.54 10.08
C LEU A 70 -10.99 21.14 10.10
N PRO A 71 -11.76 21.57 11.12
CA PRO A 71 -11.32 22.26 12.34
C PRO A 71 -10.54 21.32 13.27
N ALA A 72 -10.00 21.90 14.34
CA ALA A 72 -9.29 21.14 15.40
C ALA A 72 -10.13 19.94 15.89
N PRO A 73 -9.47 18.83 16.33
CA PRO A 73 -8.01 18.66 16.40
C PRO A 73 -7.37 18.49 15.01
N GLY A 74 -6.18 19.07 14.85
CA GLY A 74 -5.43 18.98 13.58
C GLY A 74 -4.84 17.60 13.33
N ASP A 75 -4.43 16.91 14.38
CA ASP A 75 -4.05 15.51 14.32
C ASP A 75 -5.29 14.63 14.50
N ARG A 76 -5.63 13.91 13.45
CA ARG A 76 -6.73 12.93 13.40
C ARG A 76 -6.23 11.55 12.99
N ASN A 77 -5.02 11.21 13.39
CA ASN A 77 -4.37 9.95 13.02
C ASN A 77 -4.18 9.76 11.49
N GLN A 78 -4.08 10.86 10.74
CA GLN A 78 -3.84 10.80 9.30
C GLN A 78 -2.45 10.20 8.99
N PRO A 79 -2.26 9.60 7.78
CA PRO A 79 -0.97 9.08 7.36
C PRO A 79 0.13 10.15 7.42
N ILE A 80 1.33 9.71 7.77
CA ILE A 80 2.54 10.55 7.78
C ILE A 80 3.49 10.20 6.63
N LEU A 81 3.34 9.01 6.05
CA LEU A 81 4.09 8.54 4.89
C LEU A 81 3.20 8.59 3.65
N PHE A 82 3.57 9.43 2.70
CA PHE A 82 2.90 9.55 1.43
C PHE A 82 3.71 8.78 0.38
N LEU A 83 3.31 7.56 0.10
CA LEU A 83 3.93 6.71 -0.92
C LEU A 83 3.82 7.36 -2.30
N LYS A 84 4.79 7.15 -3.18
CA LYS A 84 4.74 7.66 -4.55
C LYS A 84 3.51 7.14 -5.31
N GLY A 85 2.92 8.01 -6.16
CA GLY A 85 1.77 7.65 -6.96
C GLY A 85 0.44 7.99 -6.30
N ARG A 86 -0.64 7.38 -6.80
CA ARG A 86 -2.01 7.65 -6.37
C ARG A 86 -2.47 6.61 -5.36
N HIS A 87 -2.94 7.09 -4.21
CA HIS A 87 -3.48 6.28 -3.12
C HIS A 87 -4.87 6.78 -2.75
N ARG A 88 -5.88 5.96 -3.00
CA ARG A 88 -7.25 6.23 -2.61
C ARG A 88 -7.54 5.64 -1.24
N PHE A 89 -8.48 6.25 -0.53
CA PHE A 89 -8.93 5.77 0.79
C PHE A 89 -7.81 5.67 1.83
N ALA A 90 -6.79 6.53 1.73
CA ALA A 90 -5.65 6.56 2.65
C ALA A 90 -6.03 7.02 4.08
N CYS A 91 -7.16 7.67 4.25
CA CYS A 91 -7.72 8.02 5.55
C CYS A 91 -9.25 7.92 5.47
N SER A 92 -9.83 7.00 6.22
CA SER A 92 -11.28 6.86 6.40
C SER A 92 -11.66 7.30 7.81
N ILE A 93 -12.56 8.28 7.90
CA ILE A 93 -13.01 8.88 9.17
C ILE A 93 -14.50 8.60 9.36
N VAL A 94 -14.86 7.93 10.45
CA VAL A 94 -16.27 7.73 10.82
C VAL A 94 -16.76 8.92 11.61
N VAL A 95 -17.85 9.53 11.15
CA VAL A 95 -18.51 10.68 11.81
C VAL A 95 -19.97 10.37 12.12
N PRO A 96 -20.58 11.01 13.16
CA PRO A 96 -21.99 10.86 13.47
C PRO A 96 -22.90 11.25 12.30
N GLY A 97 -24.12 10.72 12.25
CA GLY A 97 -25.09 11.00 11.20
C GLY A 97 -25.57 12.46 11.15
N ASP A 98 -25.48 13.17 12.26
CA ASP A 98 -25.79 14.60 12.40
C ASP A 98 -24.55 15.50 12.22
N PHE A 99 -23.43 14.95 11.74
CA PHE A 99 -22.21 15.70 11.51
C PHE A 99 -22.43 16.78 10.44
N GLY A 100 -22.71 18.01 10.89
CA GLY A 100 -22.89 19.18 10.02
C GLY A 100 -21.60 19.94 9.70
N GLY A 101 -20.45 19.44 10.20
CA GLY A 101 -19.17 20.08 10.04
C GLY A 101 -18.51 19.79 8.69
N GLN A 102 -17.53 20.61 8.35
CA GLN A 102 -16.63 20.37 7.23
C GLN A 102 -15.31 19.88 7.77
N LEU A 103 -14.78 18.78 7.19
CA LEU A 103 -13.41 18.35 7.42
C LEU A 103 -12.56 18.74 6.21
N GLN A 104 -11.50 19.49 6.45
CA GLN A 104 -10.51 19.83 5.45
C GLN A 104 -9.17 19.23 5.84
N TRP A 105 -8.60 18.42 4.96
CA TRP A 105 -7.22 17.93 5.12
C TRP A 105 -6.27 18.87 4.39
N ILE A 106 -5.17 19.24 5.06
CA ILE A 106 -4.15 20.16 4.55
C ILE A 106 -2.79 19.48 4.62
N VAL A 107 -2.01 19.54 3.53
CA VAL A 107 -0.62 19.11 3.49
C VAL A 107 0.23 20.19 2.84
N ARG A 108 1.40 20.48 3.43
CA ARG A 108 2.42 21.41 2.91
C ARG A 108 3.67 20.63 2.55
N VAL A 109 4.08 20.75 1.29
CA VAL A 109 5.29 20.11 0.77
C VAL A 109 5.97 21.08 -0.18
N ALA A 110 7.29 21.19 -0.11
CA ALA A 110 8.11 22.07 -0.96
C ALA A 110 7.61 23.54 -0.97
N GLY A 111 7.18 24.05 0.18
CA GLY A 111 6.68 25.42 0.33
C GLY A 111 5.29 25.67 -0.26
N LYS A 112 4.61 24.63 -0.75
CA LYS A 112 3.25 24.72 -1.32
C LYS A 112 2.24 24.05 -0.41
N THR A 113 1.03 24.61 -0.33
CA THR A 113 -0.08 24.10 0.47
C THR A 113 -1.12 23.48 -0.47
N PHE A 114 -1.51 22.26 -0.17
CA PHE A 114 -2.60 21.54 -0.84
C PHE A 114 -3.65 21.16 0.19
N SER A 115 -4.90 21.22 -0.20
CA SER A 115 -6.01 20.86 0.68
C SER A 115 -7.16 20.24 -0.08
N THR A 116 -7.96 19.44 0.62
CA THR A 116 -9.23 18.93 0.16
C THR A 116 -10.26 19.00 1.27
N THR A 117 -11.52 19.24 0.92
CA THR A 117 -12.62 19.37 1.89
C THR A 117 -13.67 18.30 1.62
N ALA A 118 -14.10 17.61 2.68
CA ALA A 118 -15.21 16.66 2.59
C ALA A 118 -16.51 17.38 2.19
N LYS A 119 -17.22 16.79 1.24
CA LYS A 119 -18.54 17.23 0.78
C LYS A 119 -19.55 16.18 1.18
N ILE A 120 -20.05 16.30 2.42
CA ILE A 120 -21.00 15.37 2.99
C ILE A 120 -22.37 15.64 2.36
N LEU A 121 -23.11 14.56 2.06
CA LEU A 121 -24.45 14.58 1.47
C LEU A 121 -24.56 15.17 0.05
N ASP A 122 -23.42 15.48 -0.60
CA ASP A 122 -23.42 15.77 -2.03
C ASP A 122 -23.45 14.43 -2.79
N PRO A 123 -24.53 14.11 -3.52
CA PRO A 123 -24.69 12.81 -4.18
C PRO A 123 -23.56 12.45 -5.15
N LEU A 124 -22.87 13.45 -5.68
CA LEU A 124 -21.71 13.24 -6.58
C LEU A 124 -20.53 12.59 -5.86
N TYR A 125 -20.50 12.61 -4.52
CA TYR A 125 -19.44 12.02 -3.71
C TYR A 125 -19.89 10.80 -2.92
N GLU A 126 -21.13 10.32 -3.08
CA GLU A 126 -21.55 9.04 -2.52
C GLU A 126 -20.84 7.90 -3.27
N LEU A 127 -20.15 7.03 -2.53
CA LEU A 127 -19.35 5.98 -3.13
C LEU A 127 -20.23 4.85 -3.66
N GLU A 128 -20.00 4.43 -4.89
CA GLU A 128 -20.60 3.24 -5.47
C GLU A 128 -20.07 1.97 -4.78
N LEU A 129 -20.82 0.86 -4.91
CA LEU A 129 -20.62 -0.40 -4.18
C LEU A 129 -19.18 -0.91 -4.13
N ASN A 130 -18.44 -0.85 -5.23
CA ASN A 130 -17.04 -1.34 -5.26
C ASN A 130 -16.09 -0.39 -4.52
N SER A 131 -16.29 0.92 -4.67
CA SER A 131 -15.54 1.95 -3.94
C SER A 131 -15.92 1.95 -2.46
N GLU A 132 -17.19 1.76 -2.12
CA GLU A 132 -17.69 1.57 -0.77
C GLU A 132 -16.99 0.41 -0.07
N LYS A 133 -16.95 -0.78 -0.69
CA LYS A 133 -16.26 -1.96 -0.15
C LYS A 133 -14.78 -1.68 0.12
N ARG A 134 -14.10 -0.95 -0.75
CA ARG A 134 -12.70 -0.59 -0.55
C ARG A 134 -12.52 0.45 0.57
N ALA A 135 -13.39 1.46 0.62
CA ALA A 135 -13.34 2.52 1.63
C ALA A 135 -13.64 2.00 3.05
N THR A 136 -14.43 0.92 3.17
CA THR A 136 -14.87 0.34 4.45
C THR A 136 -14.27 -1.05 4.72
N SER A 137 -13.33 -1.53 3.90
CA SER A 137 -12.70 -2.83 4.08
C SER A 137 -12.08 -2.96 5.47
N GLY A 138 -12.45 -4.02 6.20
CA GLY A 138 -11.94 -4.27 7.56
C GLY A 138 -12.42 -3.29 8.64
N LEU A 139 -13.32 -2.34 8.30
CA LEU A 139 -13.83 -1.36 9.25
C LEU A 139 -14.91 -1.97 10.16
N ASP A 140 -14.62 -2.08 11.44
CA ASP A 140 -15.59 -2.41 12.47
C ASP A 140 -16.26 -1.13 13.01
N LEU A 141 -17.43 -0.77 12.46
CA LEU A 141 -18.14 0.46 12.81
C LEU A 141 -18.48 0.57 14.30
N ALA A 142 -18.68 -0.58 14.97
CA ALA A 142 -19.03 -0.60 16.41
C ALA A 142 -17.83 -0.21 17.29
N LYS A 143 -16.60 -0.49 16.81
CA LYS A 143 -15.37 -0.20 17.55
C LYS A 143 -14.60 0.98 16.99
N ALA A 144 -14.89 1.40 15.75
CA ALA A 144 -14.17 2.48 15.08
C ALA A 144 -14.23 3.78 15.89
N PRO A 145 -13.09 4.38 16.25
CA PRO A 145 -13.06 5.68 16.88
C PRO A 145 -13.65 6.73 15.93
N LYS A 146 -14.45 7.64 16.49
CA LYS A 146 -15.11 8.69 15.70
C LYS A 146 -14.18 9.90 15.49
N GLY A 147 -14.22 10.49 14.31
CA GLY A 147 -13.54 11.73 14.01
C GLY A 147 -12.03 11.63 13.74
N VAL A 148 -11.47 10.43 13.64
CA VAL A 148 -10.07 10.18 13.31
C VAL A 148 -9.95 9.17 12.17
N CYS A 149 -8.83 9.15 11.45
CA CYS A 149 -8.53 8.12 10.46
C CYS A 149 -8.42 6.76 11.16
N VAL A 150 -9.21 5.82 10.69
CA VAL A 150 -9.27 4.46 11.24
C VAL A 150 -8.31 3.58 10.47
N ASN A 151 -7.48 2.83 11.19
CA ASN A 151 -6.66 1.78 10.58
C ASN A 151 -7.57 0.68 10.01
N ARG A 152 -7.34 0.31 8.76
CA ARG A 152 -8.10 -0.73 8.04
C ARG A 152 -7.15 -1.83 7.60
N ALA A 153 -7.67 -3.05 7.54
CA ALA A 153 -6.89 -4.17 7.02
C ALA A 153 -6.39 -3.89 5.60
N PRO A 154 -5.16 -4.31 5.26
CA PRO A 154 -4.64 -4.20 3.90
C PRO A 154 -5.59 -4.80 2.86
N SER A 155 -5.79 -4.15 1.74
CA SER A 155 -6.59 -4.65 0.63
C SER A 155 -5.72 -5.45 -0.32
N ILE A 156 -6.13 -6.68 -0.65
CA ILE A 156 -5.34 -7.60 -1.47
C ILE A 156 -6.15 -8.03 -2.69
N GLN A 157 -5.50 -8.02 -3.85
CA GLN A 157 -6.01 -8.61 -5.08
C GLN A 157 -4.90 -9.43 -5.74
N VAL A 158 -5.29 -10.51 -6.43
CA VAL A 158 -4.41 -11.22 -7.36
C VAL A 158 -5.01 -11.08 -8.74
N ILE A 159 -4.23 -10.57 -9.68
CA ILE A 159 -4.65 -10.36 -11.07
C ILE A 159 -4.38 -11.63 -11.85
N ASN A 160 -5.36 -12.08 -12.60
CA ASN A 160 -5.19 -13.25 -13.48
C ASN A 160 -4.10 -12.95 -14.52
N PRO A 161 -3.00 -13.71 -14.57
CA PRO A 161 -1.93 -13.49 -15.53
C PRO A 161 -2.34 -13.70 -16.99
N GLN A 162 -3.50 -14.34 -17.21
CA GLN A 162 -4.08 -14.64 -18.53
C GLN A 162 -5.26 -13.72 -18.89
N ALA A 163 -5.64 -12.79 -18.01
CA ALA A 163 -6.74 -11.88 -18.27
C ALA A 163 -6.37 -10.84 -19.33
N ASP A 164 -7.34 -10.50 -20.19
CA ASP A 164 -7.20 -9.36 -21.09
C ASP A 164 -7.06 -8.08 -20.26
N VAL A 165 -5.99 -7.31 -20.49
CA VAL A 165 -5.72 -6.04 -19.80
C VAL A 165 -6.80 -4.97 -20.07
N ASN A 166 -7.63 -5.16 -21.09
CA ASN A 166 -8.78 -4.29 -21.41
C ASN A 166 -10.07 -4.74 -20.71
N ALA A 167 -10.06 -5.87 -20.01
CA ALA A 167 -11.19 -6.29 -19.21
C ALA A 167 -11.36 -5.37 -17.99
N GLY A 168 -12.61 -5.14 -17.57
CA GLY A 168 -12.89 -4.33 -16.39
C GLY A 168 -12.21 -4.87 -15.11
N ALA A 169 -11.95 -4.01 -14.14
CA ALA A 169 -11.20 -4.37 -12.93
C ALA A 169 -11.74 -5.61 -12.18
N ASP A 170 -13.04 -5.82 -12.19
CA ASP A 170 -13.68 -6.96 -11.51
C ASP A 170 -13.43 -8.30 -12.23
N THR A 171 -13.14 -8.28 -13.54
CA THR A 171 -12.81 -9.48 -14.34
C THR A 171 -11.32 -9.81 -14.28
N LEU A 172 -10.49 -8.90 -13.78
CA LEU A 172 -9.05 -9.10 -13.65
C LEU A 172 -8.69 -9.89 -12.38
N ALA A 173 -9.54 -9.88 -11.34
CA ALA A 173 -9.28 -10.59 -10.09
C ALA A 173 -9.28 -12.11 -10.33
N ALA A 174 -8.16 -12.75 -9.99
CA ALA A 174 -8.02 -14.20 -10.11
C ALA A 174 -8.41 -14.89 -8.81
N THR A 175 -9.35 -15.85 -8.92
CA THR A 175 -9.54 -16.88 -7.90
C THR A 175 -8.88 -18.20 -8.32
N SER A 176 -8.66 -18.38 -9.64
CA SER A 176 -7.96 -19.53 -10.19
C SER A 176 -7.39 -19.24 -11.58
N PHE A 177 -6.32 -19.94 -11.95
CA PHE A 177 -5.80 -20.00 -13.31
C PHE A 177 -5.07 -21.31 -13.58
N ALA A 178 -4.70 -21.56 -14.84
CA ALA A 178 -3.93 -22.73 -15.25
C ALA A 178 -2.55 -22.32 -15.78
N THR A 179 -1.55 -23.20 -15.57
CA THR A 179 -0.20 -23.07 -16.11
C THR A 179 0.35 -24.45 -16.49
N ARG A 180 1.58 -24.52 -16.96
CA ARG A 180 2.29 -25.77 -17.30
C ARG A 180 3.50 -25.96 -16.40
N LEU A 181 3.85 -27.22 -16.17
CA LEU A 181 4.96 -27.59 -15.28
C LEU A 181 6.32 -27.07 -15.77
N ASP A 182 6.50 -26.94 -17.09
CA ASP A 182 7.75 -26.44 -17.71
C ASP A 182 7.82 -24.90 -17.75
N GLN A 183 6.82 -24.21 -17.23
CA GLN A 183 6.75 -22.74 -17.26
C GLN A 183 6.88 -22.15 -15.87
N GLU A 184 7.59 -21.03 -15.83
CA GLU A 184 7.57 -20.12 -14.70
C GLU A 184 6.38 -19.16 -14.89
N VAL A 185 5.53 -19.02 -13.87
CA VAL A 185 4.35 -18.17 -13.93
C VAL A 185 4.55 -16.91 -13.09
N SER A 186 4.14 -15.77 -13.63
CA SER A 186 4.09 -14.52 -12.87
C SER A 186 2.81 -14.49 -12.02
N LEU A 187 2.97 -14.30 -10.72
CA LEU A 187 1.89 -14.05 -9.77
C LEU A 187 1.80 -12.55 -9.55
N ASN A 188 0.75 -11.93 -10.09
CA ASN A 188 0.57 -10.48 -10.08
C ASN A 188 -0.37 -10.09 -8.92
N GLY A 189 0.17 -10.04 -7.71
CA GLY A 189 -0.52 -9.51 -6.55
C GLY A 189 -0.52 -7.98 -6.53
N SER A 190 -1.56 -7.39 -5.98
CA SER A 190 -1.64 -5.99 -5.59
C SER A 190 -2.02 -5.91 -4.12
N VAL A 191 -1.27 -5.13 -3.36
CA VAL A 191 -1.54 -4.88 -1.95
C VAL A 191 -1.59 -3.38 -1.76
N GLU A 192 -2.70 -2.89 -1.23
CA GLU A 192 -2.91 -1.48 -0.88
C GLU A 192 -3.18 -1.38 0.62
N ASP A 193 -2.57 -0.41 1.26
CA ASP A 193 -2.70 -0.14 2.68
C ASP A 193 -2.92 1.37 2.91
N ASP A 194 -3.52 1.74 4.04
CA ASP A 194 -3.79 3.14 4.37
C ASP A 194 -2.60 3.85 5.07
N GLY A 195 -1.52 3.11 5.35
CA GLY A 195 -0.33 3.62 6.03
C GLY A 195 -0.51 3.78 7.54
N LEU A 196 -1.48 3.08 8.11
CA LEU A 196 -1.75 2.97 9.54
C LEU A 196 -1.51 1.52 10.02
N PRO A 197 -1.18 1.32 11.30
CA PRO A 197 -0.77 2.33 12.28
C PRO A 197 0.47 3.08 11.81
N ARG A 198 0.62 4.34 12.24
CA ARG A 198 1.81 5.12 11.91
C ARG A 198 3.08 4.39 12.36
N GLU A 199 4.15 4.50 11.56
CA GLU A 199 5.46 3.85 11.80
C GLU A 199 5.44 2.31 11.69
N SER A 200 4.31 1.69 11.33
CA SER A 200 4.29 0.27 11.01
C SER A 200 4.92 -0.02 9.65
N SER A 201 5.32 -1.26 9.44
CA SER A 201 5.76 -1.77 8.14
C SER A 201 4.76 -2.79 7.62
N LEU A 202 4.36 -2.64 6.36
CA LEU A 202 3.52 -3.61 5.69
C LEU A 202 4.34 -4.87 5.36
N ALA A 203 4.02 -6.00 5.99
CA ALA A 203 4.66 -7.28 5.71
C ALA A 203 3.79 -8.10 4.75
N ILE A 204 4.39 -8.54 3.64
CA ILE A 204 3.73 -9.29 2.57
C ILE A 204 4.33 -10.68 2.49
N SER A 205 3.48 -11.70 2.21
CA SER A 205 3.96 -13.08 2.09
C SER A 205 3.13 -13.90 1.11
N TRP A 206 3.81 -14.54 0.15
CA TRP A 206 3.28 -15.65 -0.61
C TRP A 206 3.60 -16.96 0.07
N LYS A 207 2.61 -17.85 0.16
CA LYS A 207 2.76 -19.22 0.71
C LYS A 207 2.03 -20.24 -0.13
N GLN A 208 2.57 -21.44 -0.17
CA GLN A 208 1.84 -22.64 -0.60
C GLN A 208 1.04 -23.17 0.59
N LEU A 209 -0.27 -23.34 0.42
CA LEU A 209 -1.15 -23.94 1.42
C LEU A 209 -1.31 -25.46 1.19
N SER A 210 -1.44 -25.86 -0.08
CA SER A 210 -1.58 -27.27 -0.44
C SER A 210 -1.07 -27.53 -1.88
N GLY A 211 -0.92 -28.81 -2.23
CA GLY A 211 -0.52 -29.26 -3.57
C GLY A 211 0.30 -30.53 -3.53
N PRO A 212 0.45 -31.24 -4.68
CA PRO A 212 1.13 -32.52 -4.77
C PRO A 212 2.66 -32.42 -4.67
N GLY A 213 3.23 -31.24 -4.87
CA GLY A 213 4.67 -30.99 -4.84
C GLY A 213 4.98 -29.65 -4.15
N THR A 214 6.18 -29.11 -4.42
CA THR A 214 6.65 -27.86 -3.85
C THR A 214 6.51 -26.70 -4.84
N VAL A 215 6.27 -25.50 -4.31
CA VAL A 215 6.28 -24.26 -5.05
C VAL A 215 7.48 -23.41 -4.61
N THR A 216 8.28 -22.97 -5.56
CA THR A 216 9.39 -22.05 -5.32
C THR A 216 9.01 -20.66 -5.81
N PHE A 217 9.02 -19.67 -4.91
CA PHE A 217 8.78 -18.27 -5.23
C PHE A 217 10.11 -17.54 -5.37
N SER A 218 10.25 -16.67 -6.37
CA SER A 218 11.46 -15.86 -6.54
C SER A 218 11.60 -14.78 -5.46
N GLU A 219 10.50 -14.10 -5.14
CA GLU A 219 10.42 -13.02 -4.15
C GLU A 219 9.14 -13.16 -3.31
N PRO A 220 9.11 -14.08 -2.32
CA PRO A 220 7.87 -14.38 -1.58
C PRO A 220 7.35 -13.22 -0.72
N SER A 221 8.20 -12.22 -0.43
CA SER A 221 7.84 -11.03 0.35
C SER A 221 7.38 -9.84 -0.49
N ARG A 222 7.20 -10.03 -1.80
CA ARG A 222 6.67 -9.00 -2.70
C ARG A 222 5.30 -9.37 -3.24
N PRO A 223 4.42 -8.38 -3.52
CA PRO A 223 3.11 -8.66 -4.11
C PRO A 223 3.23 -9.37 -5.46
N VAL A 224 4.16 -8.90 -6.29
CA VAL A 224 4.47 -9.51 -7.58
C VAL A 224 5.68 -10.42 -7.42
N THR A 225 5.52 -11.70 -7.77
CA THR A 225 6.58 -12.70 -7.71
C THR A 225 6.43 -13.70 -8.86
N ARG A 226 7.44 -14.55 -9.07
CA ARG A 226 7.36 -15.66 -9.98
C ARG A 226 7.31 -16.97 -9.21
N ALA A 227 6.58 -17.94 -9.72
CA ALA A 227 6.44 -19.25 -9.11
C ALA A 227 6.81 -20.36 -10.08
N ARG A 228 7.52 -21.38 -9.58
CA ARG A 228 7.81 -22.65 -10.24
C ARG A 228 7.24 -23.80 -9.42
N PHE A 229 6.67 -24.77 -10.12
CA PHE A 229 6.03 -25.94 -9.52
C PHE A 229 6.87 -27.18 -9.82
N SER A 230 7.00 -28.10 -8.84
CA SER A 230 7.85 -29.28 -8.99
C SER A 230 7.10 -30.48 -9.62
N VAL A 231 5.77 -30.51 -9.54
CA VAL A 231 4.92 -31.61 -10.03
C VAL A 231 3.63 -31.03 -10.63
N ALA A 232 3.07 -31.67 -11.64
CA ALA A 232 1.76 -31.37 -12.17
C ALA A 232 0.66 -31.69 -11.15
N GLY A 233 -0.40 -30.87 -11.13
CA GLY A 233 -1.54 -31.04 -10.23
C GLY A 233 -2.16 -29.72 -9.79
N VAL A 234 -2.98 -29.77 -8.77
CA VAL A 234 -3.70 -28.58 -8.26
C VAL A 234 -3.07 -28.09 -6.98
N TYR A 235 -2.76 -26.81 -6.94
CA TYR A 235 -2.17 -26.11 -5.81
C TYR A 235 -3.10 -25.04 -5.29
N GLU A 236 -3.06 -24.80 -3.99
CA GLU A 236 -3.64 -23.61 -3.34
C GLU A 236 -2.51 -22.74 -2.82
N LEU A 237 -2.48 -21.49 -3.26
CA LEU A 237 -1.52 -20.48 -2.84
C LEU A 237 -2.25 -19.37 -2.10
N GLU A 238 -1.54 -18.70 -1.20
CA GLU A 238 -2.05 -17.57 -0.43
C GLU A 238 -1.10 -16.38 -0.57
N LEU A 239 -1.66 -15.21 -0.89
CA LEU A 239 -1.02 -13.92 -0.69
C LEU A 239 -1.61 -13.30 0.55
N SER A 240 -0.78 -12.99 1.55
CA SER A 240 -1.17 -12.30 2.77
C SER A 240 -0.40 -11.01 2.95
N ALA A 241 -1.02 -10.06 3.65
CA ALA A 241 -0.39 -8.82 4.09
C ALA A 241 -0.85 -8.45 5.50
N THR A 242 0.06 -7.90 6.30
CA THR A 242 -0.23 -7.41 7.65
C THR A 242 0.45 -6.07 7.88
N ASP A 243 -0.29 -5.14 8.51
CA ASP A 243 0.17 -3.83 8.96
C ASP A 243 0.58 -3.80 10.44
N THR A 244 0.69 -4.97 11.09
CA THR A 244 0.91 -5.23 12.51
C THR A 244 -0.35 -5.34 13.37
N GLU A 245 -1.42 -4.62 13.06
CA GLU A 245 -2.71 -4.70 13.77
C GLU A 245 -3.72 -5.59 13.04
N HIS A 246 -3.72 -5.50 11.71
CA HIS A 246 -4.65 -6.24 10.86
C HIS A 246 -3.91 -7.12 9.86
N THR A 247 -4.50 -8.26 9.57
CA THR A 247 -4.00 -9.18 8.53
C THR A 247 -5.14 -9.50 7.58
N ASN A 248 -4.84 -9.46 6.29
CA ASN A 248 -5.74 -9.94 5.25
C ASN A 248 -5.02 -10.94 4.35
N ALA A 249 -5.77 -11.83 3.70
CA ALA A 249 -5.23 -12.84 2.80
C ALA A 249 -6.20 -13.18 1.68
N VAL A 250 -5.66 -13.50 0.52
CA VAL A 250 -6.41 -14.00 -0.64
C VAL A 250 -5.81 -15.31 -1.08
N LYS A 251 -6.67 -16.30 -1.31
CA LYS A 251 -6.31 -17.62 -1.81
C LYS A 251 -6.59 -17.73 -3.29
N ILE A 252 -5.68 -18.38 -4.00
CA ILE A 252 -5.83 -18.68 -5.42
C ILE A 252 -5.57 -20.17 -5.67
N LYS A 253 -6.32 -20.75 -6.61
CA LYS A 253 -6.12 -22.11 -7.07
C LYS A 253 -5.33 -22.11 -8.38
N VAL A 254 -4.22 -22.85 -8.42
CA VAL A 254 -3.38 -22.99 -9.61
C VAL A 254 -3.43 -24.42 -10.10
N THR A 255 -3.92 -24.63 -11.34
CA THR A 255 -3.86 -25.95 -12.00
C THR A 255 -2.61 -26.01 -12.86
N VAL A 256 -1.69 -26.89 -12.49
CA VAL A 256 -0.43 -27.11 -13.21
C VAL A 256 -0.59 -28.36 -14.10
N ASN A 257 -0.63 -28.16 -15.40
CA ASN A 257 -0.73 -29.24 -16.38
C ASN A 257 0.65 -29.84 -16.68
N ALA A 258 0.71 -31.10 -17.07
CA ALA A 258 1.92 -31.71 -17.59
C ALA A 258 2.42 -30.94 -18.85
N PRO A 259 3.73 -30.98 -19.15
CA PRO A 259 4.24 -30.47 -20.41
C PRO A 259 3.57 -31.18 -21.61
N ASP A 260 3.41 -30.47 -22.74
CA ASP A 260 2.98 -31.13 -23.97
C ASP A 260 4.05 -32.15 -24.38
N GLU A 261 3.61 -33.34 -24.77
CA GLU A 261 4.50 -34.31 -25.37
C GLU A 261 5.12 -33.68 -26.63
N LYS A 262 6.45 -33.60 -26.67
CA LYS A 262 7.15 -33.15 -27.88
C LYS A 262 6.86 -34.19 -28.96
N LYS A 263 6.05 -33.81 -29.95
CA LYS A 263 5.85 -34.58 -31.19
C LYS A 263 7.13 -34.56 -32.03
#